data_14a14cad641972b8ce47ccd42d02e32c
#
_entry.id   14a14cad641972b8ce47ccd42d02e32c
#
_cell.length_a   1.000
_cell.length_b   1.000
_cell.length_c   1.000
_cell.angle_alpha   90.00
_cell.angle_beta   90.00
_cell.angle_gamma   90.00
#
_symmetry.space_group_name_H-M   'P 1'
#
loop_
_entity.id
_entity.type
_entity.pdbx_description
1 polymer ?
#
loop_
_entity_poly.entity_id
_entity_poly.type
_entity_poly.pdbx_seq_one_letter_code
_entity_poly.pdbx_strand_id
1 'polypeptide(L)'
;MSPTANRRTLIRRLSLDLTGLPPTPTEIATFAADKRPDAYEIQVDKLLSRPQFGERMALRWLDLARYADTNGYSIDGGRHMWAWRDWVINAYNDNMPFDQFTIEQIAGDLLPNATESQRIASGFNRNHMNTHEGGTILEECRVAYVADRVTTTAVTWMGLTVGCAQCHDHKYDPISQHDYYRFFAYFNTITDKGNDGNGGVNSVPFVPIYDQDQKSTLQRLRSEIAELESQLLSPNEQLAAAQEMWEQEQATLDHTEPVLGPWRVMGPNTARNADLAFTTDFGPEASLDLDSRDADGKPLWQLREDLVDGTPHSLPAQRSAYYLHRTITTPHATSVVLSLGSDDAIRVWRNGSLVLDKNVRRGVAADQEIITLALQPGENQLL
;
A
#
# COMPACT_ATOMS: atom_id res chain seq x y z
N MET A 1 32.61 -38.91 37.97
CA MET A 1 31.33 -38.23 37.74
C MET A 1 30.95 -37.45 39.01
N SER A 2 30.39 -36.26 38.88
CA SER A 2 29.90 -35.53 40.04
C SER A 2 28.65 -36.23 40.61
N PRO A 3 28.40 -36.14 41.94
CA PRO A 3 27.20 -36.75 42.52
C PRO A 3 25.92 -36.07 41.99
N THR A 4 24.83 -36.82 41.98
CA THR A 4 23.52 -36.26 41.59
C THR A 4 23.11 -35.13 42.52
N ALA A 5 22.62 -34.03 41.93
CA ALA A 5 22.17 -32.89 42.71
C ALA A 5 20.93 -33.23 43.56
N ASN A 6 20.75 -32.54 44.68
CA ASN A 6 19.56 -32.71 45.50
C ASN A 6 18.28 -32.30 44.75
N ARG A 7 17.11 -32.79 45.15
CA ARG A 7 15.82 -32.54 44.47
C ARG A 7 15.47 -31.04 44.31
N ARG A 8 15.79 -30.23 45.30
CA ARG A 8 15.53 -28.75 45.18
C ARG A 8 16.37 -28.10 44.08
N THR A 9 17.62 -28.53 43.95
CA THR A 9 18.53 -28.07 42.89
C THR A 9 18.08 -28.60 41.53
N LEU A 10 17.64 -29.88 41.46
CA LEU A 10 17.17 -30.49 40.22
C LEU A 10 15.94 -29.76 39.66
N ILE A 11 14.88 -29.56 40.48
CA ILE A 11 13.68 -28.87 39.98
C ILE A 11 13.95 -27.42 39.59
N ARG A 12 14.83 -26.72 40.32
CA ARG A 12 15.21 -25.37 39.96
C ARG A 12 15.90 -25.33 38.59
N ARG A 13 16.86 -26.20 38.34
CA ARG A 13 17.55 -26.29 37.05
C ARG A 13 16.56 -26.63 35.94
N LEU A 14 15.77 -27.68 36.15
CA LEU A 14 14.81 -28.16 35.17
C LEU A 14 13.79 -27.08 34.79
N SER A 15 13.22 -26.38 35.79
CA SER A 15 12.27 -25.29 35.52
C SER A 15 12.89 -24.14 34.73
N LEU A 16 14.11 -23.70 35.10
CA LEU A 16 14.81 -22.63 34.39
C LEU A 16 15.21 -23.04 32.98
N ASP A 17 15.61 -24.29 32.78
CA ASP A 17 15.98 -24.79 31.45
C ASP A 17 14.78 -24.91 30.52
N LEU A 18 13.67 -25.50 30.99
CA LEU A 18 12.51 -25.78 30.17
C LEU A 18 11.53 -24.61 30.03
N THR A 19 11.38 -23.78 31.08
CA THR A 19 10.38 -22.70 31.07
C THR A 19 10.96 -21.30 31.24
N GLY A 20 12.26 -21.19 31.56
CA GLY A 20 12.87 -19.90 31.87
C GLY A 20 12.46 -19.31 33.22
N LEU A 21 11.55 -19.97 33.95
CA LEU A 21 10.96 -19.49 35.21
C LEU A 21 11.42 -20.34 36.39
N PRO A 22 11.60 -19.76 37.57
CA PRO A 22 11.86 -20.52 38.79
C PRO A 22 10.62 -21.31 39.21
N PRO A 23 10.80 -22.51 39.81
CA PRO A 23 9.66 -23.25 40.34
C PRO A 23 9.04 -22.52 41.54
N THR A 24 7.76 -22.68 41.74
CA THR A 24 7.05 -22.17 42.92
C THR A 24 7.46 -22.91 44.20
N PRO A 25 7.31 -22.33 45.38
CA PRO A 25 7.56 -23.01 46.65
C PRO A 25 6.79 -24.33 46.78
N THR A 26 5.52 -24.35 46.33
CA THR A 26 4.67 -25.57 46.33
C THR A 26 5.24 -26.66 45.42
N GLU A 27 5.70 -26.32 44.23
CA GLU A 27 6.32 -27.29 43.31
C GLU A 27 7.59 -27.87 43.89
N ILE A 28 8.43 -27.03 44.51
CA ILE A 28 9.63 -27.49 45.19
C ILE A 28 9.29 -28.46 46.30
N ALA A 29 8.31 -28.16 47.15
CA ALA A 29 7.91 -29.04 48.24
C ALA A 29 7.33 -30.35 47.75
N THR A 30 6.45 -30.31 46.77
CA THR A 30 5.83 -31.50 46.16
C THR A 30 6.87 -32.39 45.53
N PHE A 31 7.78 -31.88 44.71
CA PHE A 31 8.83 -32.69 44.08
C PHE A 31 9.85 -33.21 45.10
N ALA A 32 10.18 -32.45 46.11
CA ALA A 32 11.08 -32.90 47.18
C ALA A 32 10.51 -34.07 48.01
N ALA A 33 9.19 -34.08 48.20
CA ALA A 33 8.48 -35.14 48.95
C ALA A 33 8.16 -36.37 48.10
N ASP A 34 8.15 -36.27 46.77
CA ASP A 34 7.81 -37.33 45.85
C ASP A 34 8.92 -38.43 45.83
N LYS A 35 8.65 -39.62 46.28
CA LYS A 35 9.60 -40.72 46.37
C LYS A 35 9.48 -41.70 45.21
N ARG A 36 8.63 -41.43 44.21
CA ARG A 36 8.49 -42.31 43.06
C ARG A 36 9.80 -42.39 42.27
N PRO A 37 10.13 -43.55 41.68
CA PRO A 37 11.35 -43.68 40.89
C PRO A 37 11.35 -42.80 39.64
N ASP A 38 10.16 -42.57 39.06
CA ASP A 38 9.88 -41.75 37.86
C ASP A 38 9.49 -40.28 38.17
N ALA A 39 9.68 -39.83 39.41
CA ALA A 39 9.27 -38.47 39.82
C ALA A 39 9.94 -37.36 39.01
N TYR A 40 11.16 -37.60 38.52
CA TYR A 40 11.89 -36.61 37.70
C TYR A 40 11.28 -36.52 36.30
N GLU A 41 11.02 -37.65 35.66
CA GLU A 41 10.39 -37.80 34.35
C GLU A 41 9.00 -37.14 34.35
N ILE A 42 8.19 -37.42 35.35
CA ILE A 42 6.86 -36.80 35.53
C ILE A 42 6.99 -35.28 35.65
N GLN A 43 8.01 -34.78 36.34
CA GLN A 43 8.23 -33.34 36.45
C GLN A 43 8.69 -32.73 35.12
N VAL A 44 9.50 -33.47 34.32
CA VAL A 44 9.85 -33.09 32.94
C VAL A 44 8.60 -32.92 32.08
N ASP A 45 7.77 -34.00 32.02
CA ASP A 45 6.54 -33.97 31.22
C ASP A 45 5.59 -32.84 31.60
N LYS A 46 5.45 -32.59 32.92
CA LYS A 46 4.65 -31.47 33.44
C LYS A 46 5.17 -30.13 32.99
N LEU A 47 6.48 -29.94 32.90
CA LEU A 47 7.07 -28.63 32.45
C LEU A 47 7.02 -28.51 30.92
N LEU A 48 7.21 -29.60 30.18
CA LEU A 48 7.08 -29.62 28.72
C LEU A 48 5.65 -29.30 28.25
N SER A 49 4.62 -29.65 29.05
CA SER A 49 3.22 -29.34 28.73
C SER A 49 2.79 -27.89 29.07
N ARG A 50 3.69 -27.05 29.56
CA ARG A 50 3.39 -25.66 29.90
C ARG A 50 3.57 -24.73 28.70
N PRO A 51 2.71 -23.71 28.55
CA PRO A 51 2.90 -22.70 27.50
C PRO A 51 4.28 -22.02 27.52
N GLN A 52 4.85 -21.85 28.72
CA GLN A 52 6.19 -21.26 28.89
C GLN A 52 7.33 -22.08 28.30
N PHE A 53 7.09 -23.36 28.00
CA PHE A 53 8.09 -24.16 27.28
C PHE A 53 8.32 -23.60 25.86
N GLY A 54 7.26 -23.35 25.11
CA GLY A 54 7.35 -22.73 23.79
C GLY A 54 7.96 -21.34 23.84
N GLU A 55 7.56 -20.51 24.81
CA GLU A 55 8.15 -19.18 25.02
C GLU A 55 9.68 -19.26 25.26
N ARG A 56 10.10 -20.21 26.09
CA ARG A 56 11.52 -20.43 26.40
C ARG A 56 12.33 -20.93 25.21
N MET A 57 11.78 -21.89 24.45
CA MET A 57 12.46 -22.46 23.28
C MET A 57 12.52 -21.44 22.13
N ALA A 58 11.44 -20.69 21.93
CA ALA A 58 11.36 -19.67 20.90
C ALA A 58 12.44 -18.59 21.01
N LEU A 59 12.89 -18.22 22.23
CA LEU A 59 13.86 -17.14 22.40
C LEU A 59 15.10 -17.27 21.50
N ARG A 60 15.69 -18.47 21.44
CA ARG A 60 16.88 -18.70 20.60
C ARG A 60 16.56 -18.67 19.11
N TRP A 61 15.36 -19.14 18.75
CA TRP A 61 14.90 -19.11 17.37
C TRP A 61 14.63 -17.66 16.91
N LEU A 62 14.02 -16.84 17.78
CA LEU A 62 13.79 -15.42 17.52
C LEU A 62 15.12 -14.66 17.31
N ASP A 63 16.15 -14.98 18.10
CA ASP A 63 17.50 -14.41 17.92
C ASP A 63 18.09 -14.79 16.54
N LEU A 64 18.03 -16.06 16.18
CA LEU A 64 18.50 -16.55 14.87
C LEU A 64 17.74 -15.90 13.70
N ALA A 65 16.44 -15.74 13.85
CA ALA A 65 15.59 -15.08 12.86
C ALA A 65 15.70 -13.55 12.87
N ARG A 66 16.41 -12.94 13.82
CA ARG A 66 16.58 -11.49 14.01
C ARG A 66 15.23 -10.77 14.25
N TYR A 67 14.35 -11.44 14.99
CA TYR A 67 13.05 -10.87 15.33
C TYR A 67 13.19 -9.52 16.04
N ALA A 68 12.40 -8.56 15.59
CA ALA A 68 12.21 -7.28 16.26
C ALA A 68 10.83 -6.71 15.95
N ASP A 69 10.26 -5.95 16.88
CA ASP A 69 9.01 -5.22 16.71
C ASP A 69 9.22 -3.80 16.14
N THR A 70 10.42 -3.54 15.62
CA THR A 70 10.80 -2.30 14.93
C THR A 70 11.50 -2.60 13.62
N ASN A 71 11.57 -1.60 12.73
CA ASN A 71 12.07 -1.77 11.37
C ASN A 71 13.60 -1.73 11.27
N GLY A 72 14.29 -1.13 12.24
CA GLY A 72 15.73 -0.86 12.15
C GLY A 72 16.04 0.38 11.32
N TYR A 73 17.30 0.57 10.97
CA TYR A 73 17.84 1.74 10.27
C TYR A 73 17.62 3.06 11.01
N SER A 74 17.74 4.19 10.32
CA SER A 74 17.65 5.54 10.90
C SER A 74 16.23 5.91 11.33
N ILE A 75 15.22 5.41 10.62
CA ILE A 75 13.81 5.55 10.97
C ILE A 75 13.33 4.22 11.51
N ASP A 76 13.55 4.02 12.81
CA ASP A 76 13.22 2.77 13.51
C ASP A 76 11.77 2.77 14.00
N GLY A 77 10.83 2.88 13.08
CA GLY A 77 9.39 2.80 13.38
C GLY A 77 8.96 1.40 13.80
N GLY A 78 7.91 1.33 14.63
CA GLY A 78 7.31 0.05 15.04
C GLY A 78 6.76 -0.74 13.86
N ARG A 79 6.76 -2.07 13.98
CA ARG A 79 6.11 -3.01 13.07
C ARG A 79 5.42 -4.14 13.83
N HIS A 80 4.50 -4.83 13.18
CA HIS A 80 3.69 -5.89 13.77
C HIS A 80 4.17 -7.27 13.32
N MET A 81 5.19 -7.81 14.03
CA MET A 81 5.72 -9.16 13.77
C MET A 81 5.30 -10.17 14.85
N TRP A 82 4.53 -9.75 15.84
CA TRP A 82 4.11 -10.55 16.99
C TRP A 82 3.41 -11.85 16.60
N ALA A 83 2.63 -11.86 15.53
CA ALA A 83 1.92 -13.06 15.09
C ALA A 83 2.86 -14.19 14.64
N TRP A 84 3.97 -13.85 13.97
CA TRP A 84 5.01 -14.82 13.63
C TRP A 84 5.73 -15.33 14.89
N ARG A 85 6.04 -14.45 15.84
CA ARG A 85 6.59 -14.88 17.14
C ARG A 85 5.67 -15.88 17.85
N ASP A 86 4.39 -15.56 17.93
CA ASP A 86 3.39 -16.41 18.59
C ASP A 86 3.22 -17.74 17.83
N TRP A 87 3.31 -17.71 16.50
CA TRP A 87 3.34 -18.95 15.71
C TRP A 87 4.53 -19.84 16.07
N VAL A 88 5.73 -19.29 16.21
CA VAL A 88 6.93 -20.03 16.63
C VAL A 88 6.75 -20.63 18.03
N ILE A 89 6.23 -19.85 18.98
CA ILE A 89 5.93 -20.33 20.34
C ILE A 89 4.97 -21.51 20.32
N ASN A 90 3.88 -21.40 19.55
CA ASN A 90 2.89 -22.44 19.42
C ASN A 90 3.47 -23.70 18.74
N ALA A 91 4.26 -23.54 17.68
CA ALA A 91 4.91 -24.66 17.02
C ALA A 91 5.80 -25.49 17.97
N TYR A 92 6.52 -24.84 18.89
CA TYR A 92 7.27 -25.54 19.93
C TYR A 92 6.34 -26.22 20.94
N ASN A 93 5.26 -25.58 21.38
CA ASN A 93 4.30 -26.16 22.32
C ASN A 93 3.55 -27.36 21.73
N ASP A 94 3.26 -27.30 20.42
CA ASP A 94 2.58 -28.37 19.68
C ASP A 94 3.55 -29.49 19.24
N ASN A 95 4.84 -29.35 19.60
CA ASN A 95 5.89 -30.27 19.17
C ASN A 95 5.86 -30.52 17.65
N MET A 96 5.72 -29.45 16.86
CA MET A 96 5.65 -29.51 15.40
C MET A 96 6.87 -30.24 14.84
N PRO A 97 6.72 -31.18 13.89
CA PRO A 97 7.84 -31.83 13.22
C PRO A 97 8.76 -30.80 12.56
N PHE A 98 10.08 -31.00 12.68
CA PHE A 98 11.08 -30.02 12.24
C PHE A 98 11.04 -29.74 10.73
N ASP A 99 10.74 -30.73 9.93
CA ASP A 99 10.54 -30.60 8.48
C ASP A 99 9.34 -29.71 8.15
N GLN A 100 8.20 -29.90 8.81
CA GLN A 100 7.03 -29.03 8.68
C GLN A 100 7.34 -27.61 9.15
N PHE A 101 7.96 -27.46 10.32
CA PHE A 101 8.39 -26.18 10.86
C PHE A 101 9.31 -25.41 9.89
N THR A 102 10.20 -26.12 9.21
CA THR A 102 11.11 -25.55 8.21
C THR A 102 10.35 -25.12 6.95
N ILE A 103 9.55 -26.00 6.38
CA ILE A 103 8.80 -25.75 5.14
C ILE A 103 7.87 -24.55 5.32
N GLU A 104 7.12 -24.52 6.43
CA GLU A 104 6.15 -23.45 6.66
C GLU A 104 6.83 -22.07 6.88
N GLN A 105 8.00 -22.02 7.51
CA GLN A 105 8.71 -20.75 7.69
C GLN A 105 9.41 -20.25 6.43
N ILE A 106 9.93 -21.15 5.60
CA ILE A 106 10.63 -20.73 4.36
C ILE A 106 9.64 -20.46 3.23
N ALA A 107 8.59 -21.26 3.10
CA ALA A 107 7.70 -21.30 1.93
C ALA A 107 6.22 -21.56 2.29
N GLY A 108 5.79 -21.19 3.49
CA GLY A 108 4.42 -21.46 3.95
C GLY A 108 3.35 -20.77 3.10
N ASP A 109 3.64 -19.59 2.60
CA ASP A 109 2.78 -18.83 1.69
C ASP A 109 2.68 -19.42 0.28
N LEU A 110 3.64 -20.27 -0.12
CA LEU A 110 3.68 -20.93 -1.42
C LEU A 110 3.02 -22.32 -1.42
N LEU A 111 2.57 -22.81 -0.27
CA LEU A 111 1.89 -24.11 -0.17
C LEU A 111 0.53 -24.05 -0.90
N PRO A 112 0.10 -25.16 -1.53
CA PRO A 112 -1.22 -25.25 -2.15
C PRO A 112 -2.33 -24.94 -1.13
N ASN A 113 -3.18 -23.97 -1.41
CA ASN A 113 -4.25 -23.50 -0.50
C ASN A 113 -3.72 -23.07 0.89
N ALA A 114 -2.59 -22.38 0.92
CA ALA A 114 -1.93 -21.94 2.14
C ALA A 114 -2.92 -21.33 3.15
N THR A 115 -2.92 -21.86 4.37
CA THR A 115 -3.74 -21.35 5.47
C THR A 115 -3.20 -20.01 5.98
N GLU A 116 -4.00 -19.31 6.80
CA GLU A 116 -3.55 -18.09 7.49
C GLU A 116 -2.30 -18.39 8.35
N SER A 117 -2.31 -19.50 9.09
CA SER A 117 -1.19 -19.95 9.92
C SER A 117 0.09 -20.15 9.11
N GLN A 118 0.02 -20.81 7.96
CA GLN A 118 1.17 -21.05 7.08
C GLN A 118 1.72 -19.78 6.47
N ARG A 119 0.85 -18.83 6.13
CA ARG A 119 1.28 -17.50 5.67
C ARG A 119 1.95 -16.70 6.79
N ILE A 120 1.45 -16.80 8.03
CA ILE A 120 2.10 -16.19 9.20
C ILE A 120 3.49 -16.80 9.42
N ALA A 121 3.62 -18.12 9.29
CA ALA A 121 4.90 -18.82 9.41
C ALA A 121 5.97 -18.27 8.48
N SER A 122 5.62 -17.98 7.21
CA SER A 122 6.54 -17.41 6.22
C SER A 122 7.04 -15.98 6.58
N GLY A 123 6.50 -15.39 7.65
CA GLY A 123 7.01 -14.17 8.27
C GLY A 123 8.47 -14.23 8.70
N PHE A 124 9.07 -15.44 8.82
CA PHE A 124 10.52 -15.59 8.97
C PHE A 124 11.30 -14.76 7.94
N ASN A 125 10.88 -14.78 6.68
CA ASN A 125 11.49 -14.04 5.59
C ASN A 125 11.27 -12.51 5.68
N ARG A 126 10.47 -12.04 6.63
CA ARG A 126 10.13 -10.63 6.84
C ARG A 126 10.80 -10.00 8.07
N ASN A 127 11.62 -10.76 8.79
CA ASN A 127 12.32 -10.27 9.99
C ASN A 127 13.56 -9.39 9.67
N HIS A 128 13.95 -9.28 8.39
CA HIS A 128 15.04 -8.35 8.01
C HIS A 128 14.69 -6.90 8.37
N MET A 129 15.70 -6.06 8.47
CA MET A 129 15.48 -4.61 8.63
C MET A 129 14.86 -4.03 7.37
N ASN A 130 13.97 -3.04 7.53
CA ASN A 130 13.37 -2.25 6.47
C ASN A 130 13.70 -0.78 6.64
N THR A 131 13.97 -0.07 5.56
CA THR A 131 14.13 1.38 5.59
C THR A 131 12.83 2.09 5.18
N HIS A 132 12.58 3.24 5.81
CA HIS A 132 11.52 4.16 5.44
C HIS A 132 12.08 5.56 5.17
N GLU A 133 13.41 5.66 5.02
CA GLU A 133 14.09 6.92 4.81
C GLU A 133 13.87 7.44 3.39
N GLY A 134 13.47 8.71 3.29
CA GLY A 134 13.33 9.39 2.00
C GLY A 134 14.68 9.54 1.30
N GLY A 135 14.70 9.34 -0.03
CA GLY A 135 15.92 9.46 -0.83
C GLY A 135 16.75 8.18 -0.93
N THR A 136 16.34 7.07 -0.34
CA THR A 136 16.99 5.77 -0.54
C THR A 136 16.77 5.24 -1.96
N ILE A 137 17.76 4.50 -2.48
CA ILE A 137 17.64 3.83 -3.77
C ILE A 137 16.86 2.53 -3.56
N LEU A 138 15.64 2.47 -4.09
CA LEU A 138 14.69 1.37 -3.85
C LEU A 138 15.28 -0.01 -4.20
N GLU A 139 15.95 -0.12 -5.34
CA GLU A 139 16.53 -1.39 -5.79
C GLU A 139 17.73 -1.82 -4.94
N GLU A 140 18.55 -0.90 -4.48
CA GLU A 140 19.64 -1.19 -3.55
C GLU A 140 19.12 -1.79 -2.24
N CYS A 141 18.10 -1.15 -1.65
CA CYS A 141 17.46 -1.66 -0.44
C CYS A 141 16.83 -3.04 -0.67
N ARG A 142 16.10 -3.23 -1.78
CA ARG A 142 15.49 -4.52 -2.13
C ARG A 142 16.55 -5.63 -2.24
N VAL A 143 17.66 -5.36 -2.92
CA VAL A 143 18.78 -6.31 -3.08
C VAL A 143 19.41 -6.63 -1.71
N ALA A 144 19.59 -5.62 -0.86
CA ALA A 144 20.10 -5.82 0.50
C ALA A 144 19.18 -6.75 1.33
N TYR A 145 17.85 -6.59 1.22
CA TYR A 145 16.89 -7.46 1.91
C TYR A 145 16.94 -8.90 1.39
N VAL A 146 17.13 -9.11 0.09
CA VAL A 146 17.31 -10.45 -0.48
C VAL A 146 18.62 -11.08 0.01
N ALA A 147 19.72 -10.34 -0.01
CA ALA A 147 21.01 -10.82 0.51
C ALA A 147 20.95 -11.21 1.99
N ASP A 148 20.20 -10.44 2.76
CA ASP A 148 19.96 -10.71 4.18
C ASP A 148 19.15 -12.00 4.40
N ARG A 149 18.11 -12.28 3.60
CA ARG A 149 17.34 -13.54 3.64
C ARG A 149 18.22 -14.74 3.32
N VAL A 150 19.06 -14.65 2.31
CA VAL A 150 20.04 -15.70 1.96
C VAL A 150 20.95 -16.01 3.14
N THR A 151 21.57 -14.97 3.69
CA THR A 151 22.53 -15.14 4.79
C THR A 151 21.85 -15.71 6.03
N THR A 152 20.69 -15.20 6.38
CA THR A 152 19.94 -15.67 7.57
C THR A 152 19.45 -17.10 7.40
N THR A 153 18.93 -17.47 6.24
CA THR A 153 18.49 -18.83 5.98
C THR A 153 19.67 -19.81 6.07
N ALA A 154 20.82 -19.45 5.48
CA ALA A 154 22.02 -20.28 5.55
C ALA A 154 22.52 -20.46 6.99
N VAL A 155 22.59 -19.38 7.76
CA VAL A 155 23.05 -19.45 9.17
C VAL A 155 22.05 -20.26 10.02
N THR A 156 20.75 -20.03 9.86
CA THR A 156 19.72 -20.60 10.73
C THR A 156 19.53 -22.09 10.47
N TRP A 157 19.41 -22.53 9.23
CA TRP A 157 19.11 -23.94 8.90
C TRP A 157 20.33 -24.77 8.53
N MET A 158 21.33 -24.15 7.91
CA MET A 158 22.50 -24.88 7.42
C MET A 158 23.74 -24.73 8.32
N GLY A 159 23.73 -23.76 9.24
CA GLY A 159 24.90 -23.45 10.08
C GLY A 159 26.08 -22.89 9.26
N LEU A 160 25.82 -22.35 8.07
CA LEU A 160 26.83 -21.88 7.12
C LEU A 160 26.88 -20.35 7.05
N THR A 161 28.07 -19.80 7.03
CA THR A 161 28.31 -18.36 6.86
C THR A 161 28.55 -18.05 5.38
N VAL A 162 27.50 -17.93 4.57
CA VAL A 162 27.61 -17.75 3.12
C VAL A 162 27.90 -16.30 2.68
N GLY A 163 27.84 -15.33 3.57
CA GLY A 163 27.94 -13.90 3.22
C GLY A 163 29.24 -13.51 2.51
N CYS A 164 30.37 -14.19 2.76
CA CYS A 164 31.63 -13.96 2.02
C CYS A 164 31.46 -14.24 0.52
N ALA A 165 30.63 -15.24 0.18
CA ALA A 165 30.41 -15.65 -1.20
C ALA A 165 29.57 -14.65 -2.01
N GLN A 166 29.06 -13.59 -1.40
CA GLN A 166 28.44 -12.47 -2.10
C GLN A 166 29.41 -11.75 -3.05
N CYS A 167 30.68 -11.62 -2.64
CA CYS A 167 31.69 -10.85 -3.37
C CYS A 167 32.74 -11.71 -4.08
N HIS A 168 33.06 -12.89 -3.51
CA HIS A 168 34.08 -13.81 -4.03
C HIS A 168 33.82 -15.22 -3.49
N ASP A 169 34.40 -16.26 -4.06
CA ASP A 169 34.30 -17.62 -3.56
C ASP A 169 34.69 -17.69 -2.07
N HIS A 170 33.95 -18.45 -1.27
CA HIS A 170 34.21 -18.56 0.16
C HIS A 170 35.63 -19.08 0.42
N LYS A 171 36.32 -18.47 1.37
CA LYS A 171 37.75 -18.73 1.59
C LYS A 171 38.02 -20.17 2.08
N TYR A 172 37.14 -20.72 2.89
CA TYR A 172 37.37 -22.00 3.59
C TYR A 172 36.38 -23.08 3.15
N ASP A 173 35.13 -22.73 2.89
CA ASP A 173 34.06 -23.65 2.55
C ASP A 173 33.91 -23.76 1.03
N PRO A 174 33.47 -24.90 0.48
CA PRO A 174 33.30 -25.11 -0.95
C PRO A 174 32.02 -24.43 -1.47
N ILE A 175 31.89 -23.14 -1.24
CA ILE A 175 30.76 -22.29 -1.61
C ILE A 175 31.29 -21.24 -2.58
N SER A 176 30.94 -21.34 -3.85
CA SER A 176 31.31 -20.34 -4.85
C SER A 176 30.38 -19.13 -4.80
N GLN A 177 30.84 -18.01 -5.37
CA GLN A 177 29.99 -16.84 -5.60
C GLN A 177 28.77 -17.22 -6.45
N HIS A 178 28.95 -18.11 -7.41
CA HIS A 178 27.87 -18.61 -8.25
C HIS A 178 26.80 -19.38 -7.45
N ASP A 179 27.19 -20.18 -6.46
CA ASP A 179 26.25 -20.87 -5.58
C ASP A 179 25.49 -19.89 -4.69
N TYR A 180 26.15 -18.82 -4.22
CA TYR A 180 25.49 -17.75 -3.49
C TYR A 180 24.38 -17.10 -4.32
N TYR A 181 24.64 -16.74 -5.58
CA TYR A 181 23.64 -16.09 -6.42
C TYR A 181 22.57 -17.06 -6.95
N ARG A 182 22.83 -18.34 -7.01
CA ARG A 182 21.78 -19.37 -7.21
C ARG A 182 20.86 -19.42 -6.01
N PHE A 183 21.40 -19.36 -4.81
CA PHE A 183 20.59 -19.31 -3.59
C PHE A 183 19.83 -17.98 -3.49
N PHE A 184 20.47 -16.88 -3.79
CA PHE A 184 19.84 -15.56 -3.88
C PHE A 184 18.61 -15.54 -4.82
N ALA A 185 18.66 -16.25 -5.92
CA ALA A 185 17.58 -16.29 -6.91
C ALA A 185 16.24 -16.79 -6.31
N TYR A 186 16.26 -17.69 -5.31
CA TYR A 186 15.03 -18.15 -4.64
C TYR A 186 14.29 -17.02 -3.91
N PHE A 187 14.98 -16.03 -3.42
CA PHE A 187 14.41 -14.88 -2.69
C PHE A 187 14.26 -13.64 -3.57
N ASN A 188 14.77 -13.65 -4.78
CA ASN A 188 14.77 -12.48 -5.68
C ASN A 188 13.43 -12.28 -6.40
N THR A 189 12.52 -13.23 -6.34
CA THR A 189 11.18 -13.17 -6.97
C THR A 189 10.10 -12.60 -6.04
N ILE A 190 10.48 -12.20 -4.83
CA ILE A 190 9.57 -11.62 -3.85
C ILE A 190 9.15 -10.21 -4.31
N THR A 191 7.88 -9.87 -4.10
CA THR A 191 7.26 -8.61 -4.53
C THR A 191 7.54 -7.43 -3.58
N ASP A 192 8.51 -7.56 -2.69
CA ASP A 192 8.91 -6.51 -1.77
C ASP A 192 9.41 -5.27 -2.51
N LYS A 193 9.04 -4.11 -1.98
CA LYS A 193 9.66 -2.84 -2.36
C LYS A 193 10.82 -2.55 -1.41
N GLY A 194 11.89 -1.94 -1.92
CA GLY A 194 13.02 -1.53 -1.08
C GLY A 194 12.65 -0.47 -0.04
N ASN A 195 11.67 0.37 -0.37
CA ASN A 195 11.09 1.36 0.53
C ASN A 195 9.65 1.62 0.07
N ASP A 196 8.67 1.48 0.96
CA ASP A 196 7.26 1.77 0.67
C ASP A 196 6.83 3.18 1.13
N GLY A 197 7.75 3.95 1.71
CA GLY A 197 7.52 5.31 2.16
C GLY A 197 6.62 5.42 3.40
N ASN A 198 6.27 4.32 4.05
CA ASN A 198 5.28 4.28 5.12
C ASN A 198 5.89 3.76 6.44
N GLY A 199 6.44 4.67 7.24
CA GLY A 199 6.91 4.34 8.58
C GLY A 199 5.77 4.02 9.54
N GLY A 200 5.92 2.96 10.34
CA GLY A 200 5.03 2.65 11.47
C GLY A 200 3.98 1.58 11.22
N VAL A 201 3.98 0.96 10.04
CA VAL A 201 3.19 -0.23 9.70
C VAL A 201 4.04 -1.22 8.93
N ASN A 202 3.58 -2.46 8.81
CA ASN A 202 4.29 -3.44 8.01
C ASN A 202 4.29 -3.06 6.53
N SER A 203 5.46 -3.18 5.89
CA SER A 203 5.58 -3.04 4.44
C SER A 203 4.81 -4.14 3.71
N VAL A 204 4.22 -3.81 2.56
CA VAL A 204 3.52 -4.78 1.72
C VAL A 204 4.51 -5.76 1.07
N PRO A 205 4.12 -7.04 0.85
CA PRO A 205 2.85 -7.66 1.25
C PRO A 205 2.78 -7.99 2.75
N PHE A 206 1.59 -7.92 3.34
CA PHE A 206 1.37 -8.32 4.74
C PHE A 206 0.09 -9.16 4.87
N VAL A 207 -0.02 -9.91 5.97
CA VAL A 207 -1.20 -10.71 6.29
C VAL A 207 -2.00 -9.95 7.34
N PRO A 208 -3.21 -9.49 7.05
CA PRO A 208 -4.08 -8.88 8.04
C PRO A 208 -4.60 -9.97 8.99
N ILE A 209 -4.47 -9.74 10.29
CA ILE A 209 -4.94 -10.65 11.34
C ILE A 209 -6.17 -10.04 11.99
N TYR A 210 -7.28 -10.74 11.90
CA TYR A 210 -8.56 -10.33 12.42
C TYR A 210 -8.94 -11.17 13.65
N ASP A 211 -9.52 -10.54 14.65
CA ASP A 211 -10.22 -11.25 15.71
C ASP A 211 -11.51 -11.90 15.18
N GLN A 212 -12.21 -12.66 16.04
CA GLN A 212 -13.38 -13.42 15.62
C GLN A 212 -14.54 -12.52 15.20
N ASP A 213 -14.72 -11.38 15.86
CA ASP A 213 -15.80 -10.43 15.56
C ASP A 213 -15.52 -9.70 14.24
N GLN A 214 -14.28 -9.33 14.00
CA GLN A 214 -13.83 -8.78 12.72
C GLN A 214 -13.97 -9.77 11.57
N LYS A 215 -13.62 -11.06 11.78
CA LYS A 215 -13.80 -12.13 10.78
C LYS A 215 -15.29 -12.31 10.42
N SER A 216 -16.16 -12.35 11.41
CA SER A 216 -17.61 -12.47 11.18
C SER A 216 -18.18 -11.26 10.45
N THR A 217 -17.76 -10.05 10.83
CA THR A 217 -18.16 -8.81 10.17
C THR A 217 -17.69 -8.76 8.71
N LEU A 218 -16.44 -9.13 8.47
CA LEU A 218 -15.88 -9.17 7.12
C LEU A 218 -16.63 -10.16 6.21
N GLN A 219 -16.97 -11.34 6.75
CA GLN A 219 -17.74 -12.34 6.02
C GLN A 219 -19.15 -11.83 5.67
N ARG A 220 -19.84 -11.19 6.61
CA ARG A 220 -21.14 -10.57 6.37
C ARG A 220 -21.07 -9.50 5.29
N LEU A 221 -20.10 -8.58 5.40
CA LEU A 221 -19.93 -7.50 4.41
C LEU A 221 -19.61 -8.04 3.01
N ARG A 222 -18.78 -9.08 2.90
CA ARG A 222 -18.50 -9.74 1.62
C ARG A 222 -19.75 -10.38 1.02
N SER A 223 -20.61 -10.99 1.84
CA SER A 223 -21.86 -11.56 1.38
C SER A 223 -22.83 -10.48 0.91
N GLU A 224 -22.96 -9.37 1.62
CA GLU A 224 -23.78 -8.21 1.23
C GLU A 224 -23.28 -7.59 -0.09
N ILE A 225 -21.96 -7.43 -0.25
CA ILE A 225 -21.37 -6.93 -1.52
C ILE A 225 -21.73 -7.88 -2.67
N ALA A 226 -21.52 -9.19 -2.51
CA ALA A 226 -21.84 -10.17 -3.56
C ALA A 226 -23.33 -10.17 -3.92
N GLU A 227 -24.22 -9.99 -2.95
CA GLU A 227 -25.65 -9.86 -3.17
C GLU A 227 -25.99 -8.59 -3.96
N LEU A 228 -25.43 -7.44 -3.57
CA LEU A 228 -25.63 -6.17 -4.26
C LEU A 228 -25.06 -6.19 -5.69
N GLU A 229 -23.90 -6.78 -5.90
CA GLU A 229 -23.31 -6.99 -7.22
C GLU A 229 -24.23 -7.87 -8.10
N SER A 230 -24.79 -8.95 -7.53
CA SER A 230 -25.75 -9.81 -8.22
C SER A 230 -27.03 -9.04 -8.59
N GLN A 231 -27.53 -8.20 -7.68
CA GLN A 231 -28.71 -7.36 -7.96
C GLN A 231 -28.41 -6.34 -9.06
N LEU A 232 -27.22 -5.72 -9.04
CA LEU A 232 -26.81 -4.75 -10.06
C LEU A 232 -26.71 -5.37 -11.46
N LEU A 233 -26.26 -6.64 -11.55
CA LEU A 233 -26.14 -7.37 -12.80
C LEU A 233 -27.45 -8.04 -13.24
N SER A 234 -28.47 -8.08 -12.37
CA SER A 234 -29.76 -8.70 -12.69
C SER A 234 -30.55 -7.80 -13.65
N PRO A 235 -31.15 -8.35 -14.69
CA PRO A 235 -32.05 -7.59 -15.57
C PRO A 235 -33.17 -6.94 -14.77
N ASN A 236 -33.30 -5.62 -14.89
CA ASN A 236 -34.36 -4.86 -14.26
C ASN A 236 -35.34 -4.40 -15.36
N GLU A 237 -36.47 -5.08 -15.48
CA GLU A 237 -37.49 -4.80 -16.52
C GLU A 237 -38.00 -3.36 -16.44
N GLN A 238 -38.15 -2.80 -15.24
CA GLN A 238 -38.59 -1.42 -15.07
C GLN A 238 -37.53 -0.42 -15.56
N LEU A 239 -36.28 -0.71 -15.30
CA LEU A 239 -35.17 0.13 -15.78
C LEU A 239 -35.02 0.03 -17.30
N ALA A 240 -35.15 -1.18 -17.86
CA ALA A 240 -35.12 -1.39 -19.30
C ALA A 240 -36.26 -0.65 -20.01
N ALA A 241 -37.48 -0.72 -19.47
CA ALA A 241 -38.62 0.02 -20.01
C ALA A 241 -38.45 1.54 -19.88
N ALA A 242 -37.91 2.02 -18.76
CA ALA A 242 -37.62 3.44 -18.56
C ALA A 242 -36.53 3.94 -19.51
N GLN A 243 -35.51 3.12 -19.75
CA GLN A 243 -34.43 3.41 -20.71
C GLN A 243 -35.01 3.48 -22.14
N GLU A 244 -35.82 2.52 -22.53
CA GLU A 244 -36.45 2.52 -23.87
C GLU A 244 -37.35 3.76 -24.09
N MET A 245 -38.12 4.16 -23.09
CA MET A 245 -38.91 5.39 -23.14
C MET A 245 -38.03 6.63 -23.28
N TRP A 246 -36.93 6.70 -22.49
CA TRP A 246 -35.98 7.79 -22.57
C TRP A 246 -35.26 7.84 -23.93
N GLU A 247 -34.83 6.70 -24.45
CA GLU A 247 -34.22 6.62 -25.78
C GLU A 247 -35.18 7.08 -26.90
N GLN A 248 -36.46 6.71 -26.81
CA GLN A 248 -37.48 7.18 -27.74
C GLN A 248 -37.69 8.70 -27.64
N GLU A 249 -37.74 9.25 -26.43
CA GLU A 249 -37.82 10.68 -26.21
C GLU A 249 -36.59 11.42 -26.76
N GLN A 250 -35.40 10.91 -26.52
CA GLN A 250 -34.13 11.48 -27.05
C GLN A 250 -34.09 11.41 -28.59
N ALA A 251 -34.57 10.34 -29.19
CA ALA A 251 -34.60 10.21 -30.66
C ALA A 251 -35.54 11.22 -31.35
N THR A 252 -36.49 11.82 -30.62
CA THR A 252 -37.36 12.87 -31.11
C THR A 252 -36.82 14.27 -30.97
N LEU A 253 -35.74 14.41 -30.18
CA LEU A 253 -35.06 15.71 -29.99
C LEU A 253 -34.18 16.01 -31.21
N ASP A 254 -34.20 17.27 -31.65
CA ASP A 254 -33.32 17.72 -32.72
C ASP A 254 -31.89 17.84 -32.15
N HIS A 255 -31.06 16.82 -32.39
CA HIS A 255 -29.67 16.72 -31.95
C HIS A 255 -28.72 17.48 -32.88
N THR A 256 -29.04 18.70 -33.23
CA THR A 256 -28.05 19.57 -33.92
C THR A 256 -26.93 19.82 -32.98
N GLU A 257 -25.76 19.17 -33.23
CA GLU A 257 -24.57 19.37 -32.39
C GLU A 257 -24.15 20.84 -32.35
N PRO A 258 -23.81 21.39 -31.18
CA PRO A 258 -23.30 22.73 -31.07
C PRO A 258 -22.03 22.89 -31.91
N VAL A 259 -21.93 23.94 -32.68
CA VAL A 259 -20.74 24.28 -33.46
C VAL A 259 -19.75 24.98 -32.53
N LEU A 260 -18.58 24.40 -32.39
CA LEU A 260 -17.52 24.91 -31.52
C LEU A 260 -16.57 25.80 -32.33
N GLY A 261 -16.40 27.06 -31.90
CA GLY A 261 -15.39 27.96 -32.46
C GLY A 261 -13.95 27.57 -32.04
N PRO A 262 -12.96 28.13 -32.69
CA PRO A 262 -11.56 27.82 -32.35
C PRO A 262 -11.16 28.43 -30.98
N TRP A 263 -10.17 27.80 -30.35
CA TRP A 263 -9.62 28.34 -29.12
C TRP A 263 -8.77 29.59 -29.35
N ARG A 264 -8.97 30.57 -28.51
CA ARG A 264 -8.10 31.77 -28.37
C ARG A 264 -7.53 31.77 -26.97
N VAL A 265 -6.28 32.16 -26.85
CA VAL A 265 -5.55 32.16 -25.57
C VAL A 265 -4.92 33.50 -25.34
N MET A 266 -5.10 34.04 -24.14
CA MET A 266 -4.43 35.23 -23.66
C MET A 266 -3.58 34.88 -22.43
N GLY A 267 -2.35 35.35 -22.42
CA GLY A 267 -1.40 35.09 -21.32
C GLY A 267 -0.01 34.69 -21.83
N PRO A 268 0.94 34.44 -20.91
CA PRO A 268 0.80 34.33 -19.46
C PRO A 268 0.62 35.71 -18.77
N ASN A 269 -0.37 35.82 -17.90
CA ASN A 269 -0.55 36.98 -17.01
C ASN A 269 0.11 36.64 -15.66
N THR A 270 1.29 37.18 -15.41
CA THR A 270 2.12 36.81 -14.26
C THR A 270 1.72 37.54 -12.98
N ALA A 271 1.76 36.85 -11.86
CA ALA A 271 1.54 37.36 -10.52
C ALA A 271 2.66 36.95 -9.55
N ARG A 272 2.68 37.53 -8.35
CA ARG A 272 3.69 37.23 -7.34
C ARG A 272 3.59 35.80 -6.82
N ASN A 273 2.40 35.25 -6.78
CA ASN A 273 2.12 33.87 -6.40
C ASN A 273 0.86 33.34 -7.10
N ALA A 274 0.59 32.06 -6.98
CA ALA A 274 -0.55 31.38 -7.62
C ALA A 274 -1.90 31.90 -7.12
N ASP A 275 -2.06 32.21 -5.83
CA ASP A 275 -3.32 32.71 -5.28
C ASP A 275 -3.64 34.11 -5.83
N LEU A 276 -2.64 34.95 -6.01
CA LEU A 276 -2.81 36.26 -6.67
C LEU A 276 -3.08 36.15 -8.17
N ALA A 277 -2.47 35.15 -8.85
CA ALA A 277 -2.79 34.89 -10.25
C ALA A 277 -4.25 34.47 -10.42
N PHE A 278 -4.80 33.70 -9.48
CA PHE A 278 -6.19 33.29 -9.51
C PHE A 278 -7.18 34.39 -9.14
N THR A 279 -6.83 35.27 -8.19
CA THR A 279 -7.76 36.30 -7.67
C THR A 279 -7.70 37.66 -8.38
N THR A 280 -6.68 37.87 -9.20
CA THR A 280 -6.51 39.12 -9.96
C THR A 280 -7.31 39.05 -11.26
N ASP A 281 -8.20 40.01 -11.48
CA ASP A 281 -8.81 40.22 -12.79
C ASP A 281 -7.79 40.92 -13.71
N PHE A 282 -7.40 40.27 -14.79
CA PHE A 282 -6.50 40.80 -15.82
C PHE A 282 -7.25 41.42 -17.02
N GLY A 283 -8.55 41.64 -16.87
CA GLY A 283 -9.40 42.34 -17.83
C GLY A 283 -10.51 41.48 -18.44
N PRO A 284 -10.28 40.26 -18.95
CA PRO A 284 -11.30 39.49 -19.63
C PRO A 284 -12.50 39.08 -18.78
N GLU A 285 -12.35 39.01 -17.46
CA GLU A 285 -13.43 38.66 -16.51
C GLU A 285 -14.47 39.77 -16.43
N ALA A 286 -14.03 41.03 -16.45
CA ALA A 286 -14.91 42.20 -16.40
C ALA A 286 -15.49 42.58 -17.79
N SER A 287 -14.67 42.44 -18.84
CA SER A 287 -15.08 42.76 -20.21
C SER A 287 -14.23 41.99 -21.21
N LEU A 288 -14.87 41.10 -21.94
CA LEU A 288 -14.21 40.29 -22.97
C LEU A 288 -14.04 41.13 -24.25
N ASP A 289 -12.80 41.54 -24.54
CA ASP A 289 -12.42 42.19 -25.80
C ASP A 289 -11.34 41.38 -26.50
N LEU A 290 -11.74 40.65 -27.56
CA LEU A 290 -10.86 39.76 -28.32
C LEU A 290 -9.91 40.50 -29.26
N ASP A 291 -10.14 41.82 -29.51
CA ASP A 291 -9.29 42.67 -30.34
C ASP A 291 -8.29 43.51 -29.53
N SER A 292 -8.29 43.31 -28.20
CA SER A 292 -7.38 44.01 -27.28
C SER A 292 -5.92 43.80 -27.64
N ARG A 293 -5.12 44.84 -27.44
CA ARG A 293 -3.68 44.88 -27.77
C ARG A 293 -2.86 45.35 -26.58
N ASP A 294 -1.62 44.93 -26.54
CA ASP A 294 -0.63 45.45 -25.58
C ASP A 294 -0.15 46.87 -25.92
N ALA A 295 0.73 47.39 -25.08
CA ALA A 295 1.29 48.76 -25.26
C ALA A 295 2.11 48.92 -26.55
N ASP A 296 2.60 47.82 -27.13
CA ASP A 296 3.35 47.76 -28.38
C ASP A 296 2.45 47.51 -29.61
N GLY A 297 1.13 47.45 -29.40
CA GLY A 297 0.13 47.21 -30.43
C GLY A 297 -0.03 45.75 -30.87
N LYS A 298 0.57 44.80 -30.16
CA LYS A 298 0.47 43.34 -30.46
C LYS A 298 -0.85 42.80 -29.90
N PRO A 299 -1.58 41.94 -30.64
CA PRO A 299 -2.79 41.29 -30.11
C PRO A 299 -2.51 40.51 -28.83
N LEU A 300 -3.34 40.71 -27.80
CA LEU A 300 -3.27 39.96 -26.55
C LEU A 300 -3.81 38.54 -26.71
N TRP A 301 -4.82 38.36 -27.56
CA TRP A 301 -5.42 37.05 -27.85
C TRP A 301 -4.75 36.40 -29.06
N GLN A 302 -4.36 35.18 -28.91
CA GLN A 302 -3.73 34.37 -29.97
C GLN A 302 -4.62 33.20 -30.32
N LEU A 303 -4.85 32.93 -31.60
CA LEU A 303 -5.51 31.74 -32.08
C LEU A 303 -4.62 30.53 -31.85
N ARG A 304 -5.19 29.46 -31.29
CA ARG A 304 -4.48 28.22 -30.96
C ARG A 304 -5.20 27.00 -31.56
N GLU A 305 -4.82 26.70 -32.78
CA GLU A 305 -5.37 25.55 -33.52
C GLU A 305 -4.82 24.19 -33.02
N ASP A 306 -3.75 24.24 -32.25
CA ASP A 306 -3.13 23.09 -31.64
C ASP A 306 -3.85 22.58 -30.37
N LEU A 307 -4.77 23.34 -29.82
CA LEU A 307 -5.58 22.94 -28.66
C LEU A 307 -6.74 22.04 -29.12
N VAL A 308 -6.59 20.73 -28.80
CA VAL A 308 -7.59 19.72 -29.13
C VAL A 308 -8.38 19.34 -27.89
N ASP A 309 -9.72 19.37 -27.99
CA ASP A 309 -10.61 18.99 -26.90
C ASP A 309 -10.36 17.53 -26.46
N GLY A 310 -10.48 17.27 -25.17
CA GLY A 310 -10.28 15.94 -24.60
C GLY A 310 -8.81 15.51 -24.38
N THR A 311 -7.84 16.36 -24.70
CA THR A 311 -6.43 16.12 -24.46
C THR A 311 -5.83 17.18 -23.52
N PRO A 312 -4.99 16.77 -22.55
CA PRO A 312 -4.26 17.75 -21.72
C PRO A 312 -3.24 18.55 -22.54
N HIS A 313 -3.27 19.87 -22.40
CA HIS A 313 -2.32 20.79 -23.02
C HIS A 313 -1.51 21.54 -21.97
N SER A 314 -0.20 21.68 -22.19
CA SER A 314 0.67 22.45 -21.31
C SER A 314 0.74 23.91 -21.74
N LEU A 315 0.51 24.82 -20.80
CA LEU A 315 0.67 26.26 -20.98
C LEU A 315 1.91 26.73 -20.18
N PRO A 316 3.00 27.11 -20.87
CA PRO A 316 4.31 27.24 -20.24
C PRO A 316 4.48 28.59 -19.51
N ALA A 317 4.12 28.67 -18.23
CA ALA A 317 4.64 29.64 -17.27
C ALA A 317 4.26 29.31 -15.85
N GLN A 318 5.10 29.63 -14.89
CA GLN A 318 4.81 29.46 -13.47
C GLN A 318 4.17 30.75 -12.89
N ARG A 319 3.25 30.59 -11.92
CA ARG A 319 2.59 31.69 -11.19
C ARG A 319 1.88 32.67 -12.13
N SER A 320 1.15 32.15 -13.10
CA SER A 320 0.46 32.96 -14.11
C SER A 320 -0.95 32.45 -14.34
N ALA A 321 -1.83 33.34 -14.77
CA ALA A 321 -3.15 33.00 -15.28
C ALA A 321 -3.13 33.04 -16.82
N TYR A 322 -3.84 32.07 -17.39
CA TYR A 322 -4.17 32.04 -18.81
C TYR A 322 -5.68 32.13 -18.97
N TYR A 323 -6.13 32.90 -19.93
CA TYR A 323 -7.52 32.91 -20.34
C TYR A 323 -7.64 32.13 -21.64
N LEU A 324 -8.60 31.21 -21.68
CA LEU A 324 -8.96 30.43 -22.85
C LEU A 324 -10.38 30.78 -23.24
N HIS A 325 -10.56 31.23 -24.45
CA HIS A 325 -11.87 31.63 -24.96
C HIS A 325 -12.22 30.86 -26.21
N ARG A 326 -13.51 30.50 -26.31
CA ARG A 326 -14.13 29.99 -27.55
C ARG A 326 -15.60 30.35 -27.61
N THR A 327 -16.18 30.29 -28.82
CA THR A 327 -17.61 30.37 -29.03
C THR A 327 -18.24 28.99 -29.11
N ILE A 328 -19.50 28.90 -28.67
CA ILE A 328 -20.35 27.71 -28.83
C ILE A 328 -21.68 28.18 -29.48
N THR A 329 -21.92 27.78 -30.74
CA THR A 329 -23.09 28.20 -31.46
C THR A 329 -24.11 27.06 -31.52
N THR A 330 -25.35 27.37 -31.15
CA THR A 330 -26.44 26.39 -31.18
C THR A 330 -27.70 27.03 -31.80
N PRO A 331 -28.49 26.31 -32.63
CA PRO A 331 -29.68 26.82 -33.23
C PRO A 331 -30.83 26.99 -32.23
N HIS A 332 -30.86 26.20 -31.18
CA HIS A 332 -31.91 26.18 -30.16
C HIS A 332 -31.33 26.27 -28.74
N ALA A 333 -32.19 26.69 -27.79
CA ALA A 333 -31.81 26.60 -26.38
C ALA A 333 -31.52 25.12 -26.00
N THR A 334 -30.35 24.83 -25.53
CA THR A 334 -29.95 23.46 -25.18
C THR A 334 -29.03 23.47 -23.96
N SER A 335 -28.81 22.30 -23.42
CA SER A 335 -27.82 22.10 -22.33
C SER A 335 -26.71 21.16 -22.77
N VAL A 336 -25.49 21.55 -22.56
CA VAL A 336 -24.30 20.71 -22.83
C VAL A 336 -23.53 20.42 -21.54
N VAL A 337 -22.97 19.24 -21.47
CA VAL A 337 -22.08 18.86 -20.37
C VAL A 337 -20.66 19.27 -20.76
N LEU A 338 -20.03 20.08 -19.93
CA LEU A 338 -18.64 20.46 -20.06
C LEU A 338 -17.83 19.72 -19.01
N SER A 339 -16.90 18.89 -19.46
CA SER A 339 -15.93 18.20 -18.62
C SER A 339 -14.58 18.93 -18.70
N LEU A 340 -13.97 19.19 -17.55
CA LEU A 340 -12.78 20.01 -17.42
C LEU A 340 -11.75 19.34 -16.50
N GLY A 341 -10.48 19.53 -16.85
CA GLY A 341 -9.35 19.24 -15.97
C GLY A 341 -8.40 20.41 -15.94
N SER A 342 -7.83 20.70 -14.78
CA SER A 342 -6.84 21.78 -14.62
C SER A 342 -5.69 21.34 -13.72
N ASP A 343 -4.50 21.84 -14.06
CA ASP A 343 -3.39 21.89 -13.13
C ASP A 343 -3.57 23.11 -12.25
N ASP A 344 -3.83 22.90 -10.95
CA ASP A 344 -4.27 23.90 -9.99
C ASP A 344 -5.70 24.47 -10.27
N ALA A 345 -5.89 25.78 -10.02
CA ALA A 345 -7.19 26.43 -9.97
C ALA A 345 -7.82 26.69 -11.35
N ILE A 346 -9.15 26.76 -11.41
CA ILE A 346 -9.92 27.04 -12.63
C ILE A 346 -11.14 27.89 -12.33
N ARG A 347 -11.45 28.82 -13.22
CA ARG A 347 -12.72 29.56 -13.30
C ARG A 347 -13.32 29.43 -14.70
N VAL A 348 -14.63 29.37 -14.77
CA VAL A 348 -15.35 29.33 -16.07
C VAL A 348 -16.48 30.33 -16.06
N TRP A 349 -16.55 31.09 -17.12
CA TRP A 349 -17.65 32.04 -17.38
C TRP A 349 -18.38 31.62 -18.66
N ARG A 350 -19.70 31.74 -18.62
CA ARG A 350 -20.56 31.63 -19.80
C ARG A 350 -21.30 32.93 -20.02
N ASN A 351 -21.12 33.57 -21.18
CA ASN A 351 -21.73 34.84 -21.52
C ASN A 351 -21.52 35.91 -20.41
N GLY A 352 -20.31 35.97 -19.84
CA GLY A 352 -19.96 36.90 -18.76
C GLY A 352 -20.43 36.47 -17.35
N SER A 353 -21.20 35.38 -17.23
CA SER A 353 -21.66 34.87 -15.94
C SER A 353 -20.72 33.78 -15.43
N LEU A 354 -20.20 33.87 -14.20
CA LEU A 354 -19.37 32.90 -13.57
C LEU A 354 -20.17 31.63 -13.28
N VAL A 355 -19.74 30.48 -13.83
CA VAL A 355 -20.44 29.16 -13.70
C VAL A 355 -19.60 28.14 -12.94
N LEU A 356 -18.30 28.35 -12.83
CA LEU A 356 -17.40 27.52 -12.01
C LEU A 356 -16.33 28.41 -11.36
N ASP A 357 -16.10 28.22 -10.07
CA ASP A 357 -15.01 28.87 -9.32
C ASP A 357 -14.36 27.82 -8.39
N LYS A 358 -13.14 27.39 -8.74
CA LYS A 358 -12.39 26.38 -8.00
C LYS A 358 -10.95 26.84 -7.77
N ASN A 359 -10.66 27.23 -6.54
CA ASN A 359 -9.29 27.52 -6.08
C ASN A 359 -8.74 26.28 -5.36
N VAL A 360 -8.08 25.41 -6.10
CA VAL A 360 -7.53 24.14 -5.61
C VAL A 360 -6.09 23.98 -6.09
N ARG A 361 -5.30 23.18 -5.37
CA ARG A 361 -3.97 22.77 -5.79
C ARG A 361 -4.01 21.28 -6.16
N ARG A 362 -3.79 20.98 -7.43
CA ARG A 362 -3.87 19.62 -7.96
C ARG A 362 -3.12 19.50 -9.28
N GLY A 363 -2.71 18.30 -9.64
CA GLY A 363 -2.26 18.02 -11.00
C GLY A 363 -3.46 17.82 -11.94
N VAL A 364 -3.25 18.05 -13.25
CA VAL A 364 -4.29 17.85 -14.26
C VAL A 364 -4.72 16.39 -14.37
N ALA A 365 -6.02 16.15 -14.40
CA ALA A 365 -6.64 14.88 -14.75
C ALA A 365 -7.92 15.13 -15.57
N ALA A 366 -8.37 14.13 -16.30
CA ALA A 366 -9.67 14.21 -16.99
C ALA A 366 -10.81 14.25 -15.96
N ASP A 367 -11.91 14.88 -16.33
CA ASP A 367 -13.19 14.86 -15.60
C ASP A 367 -13.14 15.33 -14.15
N GLN A 368 -12.20 16.21 -13.81
CA GLN A 368 -12.08 16.76 -12.47
C GLN A 368 -13.25 17.66 -12.08
N GLU A 369 -13.81 18.38 -13.04
CA GLU A 369 -15.02 19.18 -12.88
C GLU A 369 -15.98 18.86 -14.04
N ILE A 370 -17.21 18.54 -13.71
CA ILE A 370 -18.30 18.29 -14.68
C ILE A 370 -19.41 19.29 -14.40
N ILE A 371 -19.69 20.16 -15.37
CA ILE A 371 -20.72 21.19 -15.23
C ILE A 371 -21.70 21.13 -16.41
N THR A 372 -22.95 21.48 -16.15
CA THR A 372 -23.96 21.63 -17.22
C THR A 372 -24.10 23.08 -17.58
N LEU A 373 -23.87 23.40 -18.86
CA LEU A 373 -24.03 24.73 -19.41
C LEU A 373 -25.36 24.83 -20.15
N ALA A 374 -26.23 25.72 -19.70
CA ALA A 374 -27.45 26.07 -20.48
C ALA A 374 -27.05 27.07 -21.55
N LEU A 375 -27.14 26.69 -22.82
CA LEU A 375 -26.81 27.55 -23.96
C LEU A 375 -28.09 28.20 -24.50
N GLN A 376 -27.95 29.45 -24.94
CA GLN A 376 -28.99 30.20 -25.63
C GLN A 376 -28.88 29.98 -27.14
N PRO A 377 -30.00 30.13 -27.92
CA PRO A 377 -29.91 30.12 -29.37
C PRO A 377 -28.91 31.19 -29.88
N GLY A 378 -28.14 30.80 -30.89
CA GLY A 378 -27.07 31.64 -31.42
C GLY A 378 -25.72 31.39 -30.76
N GLU A 379 -24.87 32.36 -30.77
CA GLU A 379 -23.48 32.32 -30.26
C GLU A 379 -23.42 32.50 -28.73
N ASN A 380 -22.78 31.60 -28.04
CA ASN A 380 -22.45 31.69 -26.60
C ASN A 380 -20.96 31.82 -26.44
N GLN A 381 -20.53 32.66 -25.51
CA GLN A 381 -19.11 32.86 -25.16
C GLN A 381 -18.74 31.96 -23.98
N LEU A 382 -17.68 31.19 -24.12
CA LEU A 382 -17.06 30.40 -23.05
C LEU A 382 -15.66 30.97 -22.78
N LEU A 383 -15.43 31.36 -21.53
CA LEU A 383 -14.14 31.85 -21.06
C LEU A 383 -13.66 31.02 -19.88
#